data_9192e46645677feff71bcba28f7961d5
#
_entry.id   9192e46645677feff71bcba28f7961d5
#
_cell.length_a   1.000
_cell.length_b   1.000
_cell.length_c   1.000
_cell.angle_alpha   90.00
_cell.angle_beta   90.00
_cell.angle_gamma   90.00
#
_symmetry.space_group_name_H-M   'P 1'
#
loop_
_entity.id
_entity.type
_entity.pdbx_description
1 polymer ?
#
loop_
_entity_poly.entity_id
_entity_poly.type
_entity_poly.pdbx_seq_one_letter_code
_entity_poly.pdbx_strand_id
1 'polypeptide(L)'
;MRCTVKEMKNVWAILLIVIAALVLTAPVIAASSTSLTITKLASDGTTVLDTRTVDYTWMMTNLPVLGDGTTHYYAQGPVFIDDPDPVIEQQLRWNPDEDNNIDKDMGAVKGTNLKDLCDLVGGMNAGETIQVTANDGFTKYFAYKNIYEYSTREGPMVIAWYQNGNYPDTGYSDGMRLVWMADDLVNPNGNHVFGNYDWYLAADEAYWYYYVSGSEKYPTTSGLSVTFVSDITIYSDDPAPSMDVLFDGTVV
;
A
#
# COMPACT_ATOMS: atom_id res chain seq x y z
N MET A 1 -59.71 -8.12 23.37
CA MET A 1 -58.38 -7.74 23.89
C MET A 1 -58.20 -6.24 23.70
N ARG A 2 -58.29 -5.43 24.79
CA ARG A 2 -58.07 -3.98 24.69
C ARG A 2 -56.57 -3.72 24.96
N CYS A 3 -55.82 -3.41 23.93
CA CYS A 3 -54.44 -2.95 24.10
C CYS A 3 -54.44 -1.59 24.80
N THR A 4 -53.76 -1.43 25.90
CA THR A 4 -53.78 -0.19 26.68
C THR A 4 -52.88 0.84 26.01
N VAL A 5 -53.20 2.13 26.14
CA VAL A 5 -52.45 3.27 25.59
C VAL A 5 -50.96 3.24 26.01
N LYS A 6 -50.66 2.61 27.15
CA LYS A 6 -49.30 2.46 27.68
C LYS A 6 -48.45 1.50 26.87
N GLU A 7 -49.03 0.39 26.35
CA GLU A 7 -48.34 -0.58 25.49
C GLU A 7 -48.04 0.00 24.11
N MET A 8 -48.97 0.81 23.57
CA MET A 8 -48.73 1.50 22.30
C MET A 8 -47.57 2.50 22.39
N LYS A 9 -47.40 3.24 23.47
CA LYS A 9 -46.28 4.16 23.66
C LYS A 9 -44.94 3.46 23.68
N ASN A 10 -44.85 2.27 24.28
CA ASN A 10 -43.63 1.48 24.33
C ASN A 10 -43.26 0.89 22.94
N VAL A 11 -44.25 0.48 22.15
CA VAL A 11 -44.02 -0.02 20.77
C VAL A 11 -43.49 1.10 19.87
N TRP A 12 -44.02 2.32 19.98
CA TRP A 12 -43.53 3.48 19.23
C TRP A 12 -42.14 3.91 19.66
N ALA A 13 -41.79 3.83 20.94
CA ALA A 13 -40.47 4.14 21.45
C ALA A 13 -39.42 3.13 20.93
N ILE A 14 -39.77 1.83 20.91
CA ILE A 14 -38.90 0.78 20.37
C ILE A 14 -38.71 0.95 18.85
N LEU A 15 -39.80 1.29 18.13
CA LEU A 15 -39.73 1.50 16.68
C LEU A 15 -38.85 2.70 16.32
N LEU A 16 -38.91 3.78 17.08
CA LEU A 16 -38.07 4.97 16.90
C LEU A 16 -36.61 4.69 17.20
N ILE A 17 -36.26 3.86 18.18
CA ILE A 17 -34.87 3.45 18.49
C ILE A 17 -34.33 2.57 17.40
N VAL A 18 -35.12 1.65 16.83
CA VAL A 18 -34.69 0.79 15.73
C VAL A 18 -34.46 1.60 14.44
N ILE A 19 -35.29 2.60 14.16
CA ILE A 19 -35.11 3.49 13.00
C ILE A 19 -33.88 4.39 13.20
N ALA A 20 -33.63 4.90 14.42
CA ALA A 20 -32.44 5.69 14.71
C ALA A 20 -31.14 4.85 14.62
N ALA A 21 -31.18 3.57 14.97
CA ALA A 21 -30.03 2.66 14.81
C ALA A 21 -29.75 2.29 13.34
N LEU A 22 -30.78 2.28 12.48
CA LEU A 22 -30.59 2.00 11.04
C LEU A 22 -30.03 3.20 10.25
N VAL A 23 -30.12 4.40 10.76
CA VAL A 23 -29.64 5.62 10.06
C VAL A 23 -28.14 5.86 10.30
N LEU A 24 -27.49 5.15 11.22
CA LEU A 24 -26.09 5.35 11.60
C LEU A 24 -25.08 4.48 10.84
N THR A 25 -25.51 3.65 9.92
CA THR A 25 -24.61 2.96 8.99
C THR A 25 -24.64 3.63 7.63
N ALA A 26 -24.29 4.92 7.58
CA ALA A 26 -23.86 5.49 6.31
C ALA A 26 -22.61 4.71 5.89
N PRO A 27 -22.54 4.16 4.66
CA PRO A 27 -21.28 3.62 4.17
C PRO A 27 -20.25 4.77 4.28
N VAL A 28 -19.18 4.54 5.01
CA VAL A 28 -18.00 5.39 4.89
C VAL A 28 -17.52 5.15 3.45
N ILE A 29 -17.93 6.01 2.54
CA ILE A 29 -17.30 6.08 1.23
C ILE A 29 -15.88 6.53 1.57
N ALA A 30 -14.92 5.63 1.43
CA ALA A 30 -13.52 5.97 1.56
C ALA A 30 -13.27 7.18 0.65
N ALA A 31 -12.94 8.31 1.24
CA ALA A 31 -12.61 9.49 0.45
C ALA A 31 -11.40 9.13 -0.41
N SER A 32 -11.47 9.42 -1.71
CA SER A 32 -10.35 9.24 -2.62
C SER A 32 -9.12 9.90 -2.02
N SER A 33 -8.00 9.17 -1.86
CA SER A 33 -6.76 9.76 -1.36
C SER A 33 -6.16 10.60 -2.48
N THR A 34 -6.24 11.92 -2.34
CA THR A 34 -5.64 12.89 -3.27
C THR A 34 -4.32 13.47 -2.75
N SER A 35 -4.04 13.25 -1.47
CA SER A 35 -2.80 13.65 -0.79
C SER A 35 -2.30 12.52 0.10
N LEU A 36 -1.00 12.54 0.36
CA LEU A 36 -0.36 11.62 1.30
C LEU A 36 0.64 12.37 2.19
N THR A 37 0.88 11.82 3.37
CA THR A 37 1.86 12.32 4.32
C THR A 37 3.04 11.37 4.39
N ILE A 38 4.26 11.89 4.22
CA ILE A 38 5.51 11.17 4.40
C ILE A 38 6.09 11.59 5.74
N THR A 39 6.44 10.64 6.59
CA THR A 39 7.01 10.90 7.93
C THR A 39 8.25 10.04 8.12
N LYS A 40 9.35 10.65 8.57
CA LYS A 40 10.54 9.94 9.02
C LYS A 40 10.56 9.95 10.55
N LEU A 41 10.62 8.76 11.15
CA LEU A 41 10.72 8.57 12.60
C LEU A 41 12.17 8.26 13.00
N ALA A 42 12.55 8.69 14.19
CA ALA A 42 13.81 8.31 14.80
C ALA A 42 13.83 6.82 15.21
N SER A 43 14.99 6.35 15.65
CA SER A 43 15.23 4.96 16.09
C SER A 43 14.39 4.52 17.30
N ASP A 44 13.76 5.47 18.02
CA ASP A 44 12.79 5.17 19.08
C ASP A 44 11.39 4.81 18.52
N GLY A 45 11.18 4.91 17.21
CA GLY A 45 9.94 4.59 16.51
C GLY A 45 8.78 5.55 16.77
N THR A 46 9.01 6.67 17.46
CA THR A 46 7.96 7.61 17.88
C THR A 46 8.29 9.07 17.64
N THR A 47 9.55 9.45 17.78
CA THR A 47 9.98 10.83 17.55
C THR A 47 10.01 11.14 16.06
N VAL A 48 9.24 12.15 15.65
CA VAL A 48 9.23 12.63 14.25
C VAL A 48 10.49 13.45 14.00
N LEU A 49 11.30 13.00 13.04
CA LEU A 49 12.48 13.71 12.56
C LEU A 49 12.13 14.72 11.48
N ASP A 50 11.28 14.31 10.53
CA ASP A 50 10.76 15.17 9.47
C ASP A 50 9.39 14.64 9.00
N THR A 51 8.57 15.54 8.45
CA THR A 51 7.27 15.19 7.87
C THR A 51 6.90 16.13 6.74
N ARG A 52 6.27 15.59 5.70
CA ARG A 52 5.78 16.36 4.57
C ARG A 52 4.49 15.80 4.02
N THR A 53 3.50 16.67 3.80
CA THR A 53 2.27 16.31 3.10
C THR A 53 2.30 16.90 1.69
N VAL A 54 1.98 16.07 0.69
CA VAL A 54 1.91 16.45 -0.72
C VAL A 54 0.65 15.88 -1.36
N ASP A 55 0.05 16.60 -2.29
CA ASP A 55 -1.02 16.10 -3.13
C ASP A 55 -0.47 15.59 -4.48
N TYR A 56 -1.28 14.83 -5.22
CA TYR A 56 -0.84 14.26 -6.49
C TYR A 56 -0.53 15.34 -7.55
N THR A 57 -1.17 16.51 -7.51
CA THR A 57 -0.93 17.61 -8.45
C THR A 57 0.41 18.25 -8.17
N TRP A 58 0.78 18.36 -6.89
CA TRP A 58 2.11 18.81 -6.50
C TRP A 58 3.18 17.79 -6.95
N MET A 59 2.95 16.47 -6.70
CA MET A 59 3.87 15.41 -7.14
C MET A 59 4.09 15.44 -8.65
N MET A 60 3.03 15.54 -9.43
CA MET A 60 3.06 15.62 -10.89
C MET A 60 3.90 16.80 -11.41
N THR A 61 3.93 17.89 -10.66
CA THR A 61 4.60 19.13 -11.08
C THR A 61 6.06 19.22 -10.62
N ASN A 62 6.36 18.63 -9.46
CA ASN A 62 7.63 18.86 -8.75
C ASN A 62 8.57 17.66 -8.70
N LEU A 63 8.08 16.45 -9.03
CA LEU A 63 8.86 15.21 -9.00
C LEU A 63 8.86 14.55 -10.38
N PRO A 64 9.84 13.68 -10.68
CA PRO A 64 9.83 12.88 -11.90
C PRO A 64 8.56 12.04 -12.00
N VAL A 65 7.94 12.07 -13.18
CA VAL A 65 6.77 11.23 -13.49
C VAL A 65 7.25 9.95 -14.14
N LEU A 66 6.90 8.81 -13.55
CA LEU A 66 7.13 7.49 -14.11
C LEU A 66 5.84 6.94 -14.73
N GLY A 67 6.00 6.10 -15.76
CA GLY A 67 4.90 5.55 -16.55
C GLY A 67 4.43 6.52 -17.64
N ASP A 68 3.90 5.92 -18.73
CA ASP A 68 3.49 6.65 -19.93
C ASP A 68 1.96 6.83 -20.02
N GLY A 69 1.20 6.11 -19.17
CA GLY A 69 -0.26 6.10 -19.19
C GLY A 69 -0.87 5.28 -20.34
N THR A 70 -0.06 4.41 -20.97
CA THR A 70 -0.45 3.48 -22.04
C THR A 70 0.01 2.06 -21.77
N THR A 71 1.18 1.88 -21.16
CA THR A 71 1.70 0.59 -20.73
C THR A 71 0.97 0.11 -19.49
N HIS A 72 0.40 -1.11 -19.56
CA HIS A 72 -0.25 -1.76 -18.45
C HIS A 72 0.76 -2.51 -17.58
N TYR A 73 0.61 -2.40 -16.27
CA TYR A 73 1.38 -3.13 -15.28
C TYR A 73 0.50 -4.11 -14.54
N TYR A 74 1.05 -5.27 -14.21
CA TYR A 74 0.32 -6.37 -13.61
C TYR A 74 0.99 -6.83 -12.33
N ALA A 75 0.21 -7.34 -11.39
CA ALA A 75 0.69 -8.11 -10.27
C ALA A 75 0.10 -9.52 -10.32
N GLN A 76 0.83 -10.49 -9.76
CA GLN A 76 0.36 -11.86 -9.68
C GLN A 76 -0.51 -12.05 -8.44
N GLY A 77 -1.70 -12.63 -8.65
CA GLY A 77 -2.57 -13.05 -7.56
C GLY A 77 -2.10 -14.34 -6.89
N PRO A 78 -2.85 -14.85 -5.89
CA PRO A 78 -2.54 -16.13 -5.27
C PRO A 78 -2.70 -17.29 -6.28
N VAL A 79 -1.72 -18.20 -6.31
CA VAL A 79 -1.72 -19.38 -7.18
C VAL A 79 -2.22 -20.58 -6.38
N PHE A 80 -3.43 -21.04 -6.70
CA PHE A 80 -4.11 -22.15 -6.02
C PHE A 80 -3.76 -23.47 -6.73
N ILE A 81 -2.55 -23.98 -6.46
CA ILE A 81 -2.10 -25.27 -6.98
C ILE A 81 -1.93 -26.21 -5.80
N ASP A 82 -2.50 -27.42 -5.91
CA ASP A 82 -2.37 -28.51 -4.96
C ASP A 82 -1.45 -29.59 -5.55
N ASP A 83 -0.43 -29.98 -4.82
CA ASP A 83 0.45 -31.10 -5.14
C ASP A 83 0.56 -32.03 -3.91
N PRO A 84 0.57 -33.37 -4.08
CA PRO A 84 0.74 -34.29 -2.97
C PRO A 84 2.11 -34.21 -2.28
N ASP A 85 3.13 -33.63 -2.95
CA ASP A 85 4.42 -33.31 -2.37
C ASP A 85 4.41 -31.85 -1.89
N PRO A 86 4.48 -31.57 -0.57
CA PRO A 86 4.40 -30.22 -0.04
C PRO A 86 5.58 -29.32 -0.46
N VAL A 87 6.72 -29.89 -0.84
CA VAL A 87 7.87 -29.12 -1.35
C VAL A 87 7.59 -28.63 -2.77
N ILE A 88 7.06 -29.54 -3.62
CA ILE A 88 6.66 -29.19 -4.99
C ILE A 88 5.50 -28.20 -4.95
N GLU A 89 4.50 -28.43 -4.10
CA GLU A 89 3.38 -27.53 -3.92
C GLU A 89 3.84 -26.10 -3.58
N GLN A 90 4.75 -25.97 -2.61
CA GLN A 90 5.28 -24.67 -2.23
C GLN A 90 6.01 -23.96 -3.39
N GLN A 91 6.79 -24.72 -4.18
CA GLN A 91 7.46 -24.19 -5.37
C GLN A 91 6.45 -23.71 -6.42
N LEU A 92 5.40 -24.48 -6.66
CA LEU A 92 4.34 -24.14 -7.60
C LEU A 92 3.51 -22.94 -7.15
N ARG A 93 3.31 -22.75 -5.85
CA ARG A 93 2.60 -21.58 -5.29
C ARG A 93 3.37 -20.27 -5.51
N TRP A 94 4.69 -20.31 -5.43
CA TRP A 94 5.52 -19.18 -5.81
C TRP A 94 5.56 -18.98 -7.32
N ASN A 95 5.42 -20.02 -8.07
CA ASN A 95 5.42 -20.22 -9.51
C ASN A 95 6.15 -19.14 -10.32
N PRO A 96 7.29 -19.48 -10.93
CA PRO A 96 8.06 -18.56 -11.78
C PRO A 96 7.35 -18.23 -13.12
N ASP A 97 6.26 -18.93 -13.47
CA ASP A 97 5.44 -18.59 -14.64
C ASP A 97 4.51 -17.42 -14.30
N GLU A 98 4.89 -16.25 -14.72
CA GLU A 98 4.22 -14.99 -14.44
C GLU A 98 2.87 -14.84 -15.14
N ASP A 99 2.57 -15.68 -16.12
CA ASP A 99 1.27 -15.70 -16.78
C ASP A 99 0.19 -16.38 -15.91
N ASN A 100 0.61 -17.06 -14.85
CA ASN A 100 -0.32 -17.69 -13.95
C ASN A 100 -0.94 -16.65 -12.99
N ASN A 101 -2.26 -16.50 -13.08
CA ASN A 101 -3.07 -15.58 -12.26
C ASN A 101 -2.62 -14.10 -12.34
N ILE A 102 -2.38 -13.60 -13.56
CA ILE A 102 -2.03 -12.20 -13.85
C ILE A 102 -3.25 -11.30 -14.13
N ASP A 103 -4.44 -11.72 -13.76
CA ASP A 103 -5.69 -10.96 -13.93
C ASP A 103 -5.76 -9.70 -13.04
N LYS A 104 -4.72 -9.44 -12.26
CA LYS A 104 -4.55 -8.25 -11.44
C LYS A 104 -3.90 -7.12 -12.24
N ASP A 105 -4.62 -6.65 -13.24
CA ASP A 105 -4.23 -5.49 -14.05
C ASP A 105 -4.29 -4.22 -13.19
N MET A 106 -3.13 -3.58 -13.03
CA MET A 106 -3.00 -2.30 -12.31
C MET A 106 -3.32 -1.11 -13.21
N GLY A 107 -3.52 -1.37 -14.51
CA GLY A 107 -3.85 -0.39 -15.54
C GLY A 107 -2.64 0.31 -16.15
N ALA A 108 -2.94 1.19 -17.09
CA ALA A 108 -1.98 2.09 -17.71
C ALA A 108 -1.76 3.30 -16.78
N VAL A 109 -0.72 3.23 -15.95
CA VAL A 109 -0.51 4.16 -14.84
C VAL A 109 0.55 5.22 -15.12
N LYS A 110 0.43 6.34 -14.37
CA LYS A 110 1.54 7.29 -14.09
C LYS A 110 1.60 7.53 -12.60
N GLY A 111 2.80 7.80 -12.11
CA GLY A 111 2.99 8.05 -10.69
C GLY A 111 4.36 8.60 -10.36
N THR A 112 4.66 8.65 -9.07
CA THR A 112 5.91 9.15 -8.51
C THR A 112 6.65 7.99 -7.83
N ASN A 113 7.97 7.90 -8.07
CA ASN A 113 8.81 6.89 -7.43
C ASN A 113 8.71 7.03 -5.91
N LEU A 114 8.49 5.92 -5.21
CA LEU A 114 8.44 5.88 -3.76
C LEU A 114 9.74 6.38 -3.13
N LYS A 115 10.89 6.11 -3.78
CA LYS A 115 12.19 6.66 -3.39
C LYS A 115 12.18 8.18 -3.35
N ASP A 116 11.68 8.84 -4.40
CA ASP A 116 11.67 10.30 -4.49
C ASP A 116 10.75 10.92 -3.42
N LEU A 117 9.68 10.21 -3.03
CA LEU A 117 8.82 10.62 -1.92
C LEU A 117 9.54 10.49 -0.56
N CYS A 118 10.26 9.39 -0.34
CA CYS A 118 11.08 9.23 0.87
C CYS A 118 12.16 10.32 0.97
N ASP A 119 12.80 10.68 -0.15
CA ASP A 119 13.85 11.69 -0.22
C ASP A 119 13.36 13.10 0.21
N LEU A 120 12.04 13.36 0.15
CA LEU A 120 11.46 14.63 0.63
C LEU A 120 11.61 14.87 2.14
N VAL A 121 11.86 13.81 2.90
CA VAL A 121 12.05 13.83 4.37
C VAL A 121 13.42 13.27 4.77
N GLY A 122 14.41 13.40 3.87
CA GLY A 122 15.79 12.96 4.11
C GLY A 122 16.10 11.52 3.73
N GLY A 123 15.16 10.80 3.11
CA GLY A 123 15.38 9.46 2.56
C GLY A 123 15.55 8.36 3.60
N MET A 124 15.98 7.19 3.10
CA MET A 124 16.26 6.01 3.92
C MET A 124 17.75 5.64 3.85
N ASN A 125 18.24 4.98 4.90
CA ASN A 125 19.54 4.32 4.94
C ASN A 125 19.38 2.80 4.74
N ALA A 126 20.45 2.12 4.34
CA ALA A 126 20.46 0.67 4.23
C ALA A 126 20.10 0.02 5.58
N GLY A 127 19.17 -0.95 5.55
CA GLY A 127 18.65 -1.62 6.74
C GLY A 127 17.35 -1.04 7.29
N GLU A 128 16.98 0.17 6.91
CA GLU A 128 15.72 0.79 7.33
C GLU A 128 14.51 0.19 6.62
N THR A 129 13.35 0.38 7.23
CA THR A 129 12.06 -0.13 6.77
C THR A 129 11.08 1.01 6.57
N ILE A 130 10.21 0.88 5.56
CA ILE A 130 9.09 1.79 5.39
C ILE A 130 7.76 1.04 5.54
N GLN A 131 6.77 1.77 6.02
CA GLN A 131 5.37 1.36 6.06
C GLN A 131 4.58 2.23 5.08
N VAL A 132 3.82 1.59 4.19
CA VAL A 132 2.84 2.25 3.32
C VAL A 132 1.45 1.95 3.85
N THR A 133 0.67 2.97 4.12
CA THR A 133 -0.64 2.87 4.77
C THR A 133 -1.75 3.46 3.90
N ALA A 134 -2.85 2.74 3.80
CA ALA A 134 -4.09 3.20 3.20
C ALA A 134 -4.93 4.02 4.20
N ASN A 135 -5.87 4.81 3.69
CA ASN A 135 -6.75 5.63 4.50
C ASN A 135 -7.72 4.83 5.40
N ASP A 136 -7.89 3.52 5.17
CA ASP A 136 -8.66 2.59 6.00
C ASP A 136 -7.82 1.87 7.06
N GLY A 137 -6.50 2.15 7.11
CA GLY A 137 -5.55 1.55 8.02
C GLY A 137 -4.89 0.26 7.51
N PHE A 138 -5.18 -0.20 6.27
CA PHE A 138 -4.44 -1.32 5.69
C PHE A 138 -2.98 -0.92 5.46
N THR A 139 -2.04 -1.80 5.84
CA THR A 139 -0.60 -1.47 5.81
C THR A 139 0.24 -2.56 5.20
N LYS A 140 1.34 -2.16 4.55
CA LYS A 140 2.43 -3.02 4.10
C LYS A 140 3.79 -2.42 4.44
N TYR A 141 4.76 -3.29 4.68
CA TYR A 141 6.13 -2.92 5.01
C TYR A 141 7.07 -3.34 3.89
N PHE A 142 8.09 -2.53 3.64
CA PHE A 142 9.10 -2.77 2.60
C PHE A 142 10.48 -2.38 3.11
N ALA A 143 11.50 -3.14 2.67
CA ALA A 143 12.88 -2.88 3.02
C ALA A 143 13.48 -1.79 2.11
N TYR A 144 14.50 -1.10 2.61
CA TYR A 144 15.33 -0.17 1.85
C TYR A 144 15.72 -0.71 0.46
N LYS A 145 16.20 -1.96 0.38
CA LYS A 145 16.67 -2.57 -0.88
C LYS A 145 15.61 -2.59 -1.97
N ASN A 146 14.34 -2.79 -1.63
CA ASN A 146 13.23 -2.83 -2.59
C ASN A 146 12.87 -1.44 -3.14
N ILE A 147 13.31 -0.37 -2.50
CA ILE A 147 13.00 1.01 -2.85
C ILE A 147 14.19 1.71 -3.50
N TYR A 148 15.41 1.46 -3.02
CA TYR A 148 16.63 2.14 -3.45
C TYR A 148 17.56 1.28 -4.31
N GLU A 149 17.48 -0.06 -4.21
CA GLU A 149 18.41 -1.00 -4.86
C GLU A 149 17.65 -2.07 -5.69
N TYR A 150 16.41 -1.79 -6.07
CA TYR A 150 15.59 -2.71 -6.85
C TYR A 150 16.27 -3.12 -8.18
N SER A 151 16.02 -4.36 -8.60
CA SER A 151 16.47 -4.86 -9.90
C SER A 151 15.65 -4.25 -11.06
N THR A 152 16.20 -4.31 -12.28
CA THR A 152 15.43 -3.92 -13.48
C THR A 152 14.16 -4.75 -13.61
N ARG A 153 14.23 -6.03 -13.27
CA ARG A 153 13.09 -6.94 -13.32
C ARG A 153 11.95 -6.52 -12.38
N GLU A 154 12.28 -6.19 -11.15
CA GLU A 154 11.32 -5.71 -10.15
C GLU A 154 10.75 -4.34 -10.56
N GLY A 155 11.62 -3.48 -11.06
CA GLY A 155 11.30 -2.09 -11.37
C GLY A 155 11.07 -1.23 -10.13
N PRO A 156 10.91 0.08 -10.32
CA PRO A 156 10.61 0.99 -9.22
C PRO A 156 9.23 0.76 -8.63
N MET A 157 9.12 0.87 -7.31
CA MET A 157 7.87 1.01 -6.60
C MET A 157 7.36 2.45 -6.77
N VAL A 158 6.13 2.60 -7.25
CA VAL A 158 5.54 3.89 -7.62
C VAL A 158 4.22 4.10 -6.91
N ILE A 159 4.02 5.29 -6.37
CA ILE A 159 2.68 5.75 -5.97
C ILE A 159 1.99 6.28 -7.22
N ALA A 160 1.16 5.43 -7.82
CA ALA A 160 0.39 5.76 -9.01
C ALA A 160 -0.78 6.69 -8.64
N TRP A 161 -0.86 7.82 -9.30
CA TRP A 161 -1.91 8.84 -9.17
C TRP A 161 -2.66 9.08 -10.48
N TYR A 162 -2.43 8.27 -11.49
CA TYR A 162 -3.15 8.28 -12.76
C TYR A 162 -3.33 6.83 -13.24
N GLN A 163 -4.52 6.52 -13.74
CA GLN A 163 -4.83 5.22 -14.33
C GLN A 163 -5.83 5.40 -15.46
N ASN A 164 -5.51 4.89 -16.67
CA ASN A 164 -6.44 4.80 -17.81
C ASN A 164 -7.20 6.11 -18.09
N GLY A 165 -6.54 7.27 -18.03
CA GLY A 165 -7.17 8.57 -18.28
C GLY A 165 -7.75 9.27 -17.05
N ASN A 166 -7.71 8.65 -15.87
CA ASN A 166 -8.34 9.18 -14.66
C ASN A 166 -7.31 9.48 -13.55
N TYR A 167 -7.65 10.47 -12.72
CA TYR A 167 -6.94 10.85 -11.51
C TYR A 167 -7.76 10.46 -10.28
N PRO A 168 -7.19 10.52 -9.05
CA PRO A 168 -7.89 10.12 -7.83
C PRO A 168 -9.23 10.83 -7.60
N ASP A 169 -9.36 12.08 -8.02
CA ASP A 169 -10.57 12.89 -7.89
C ASP A 169 -11.48 12.87 -9.14
N THR A 170 -11.07 12.19 -10.23
CA THR A 170 -11.80 12.17 -11.50
C THR A 170 -12.20 10.78 -11.98
N GLY A 171 -12.00 9.73 -11.18
CA GLY A 171 -12.45 8.38 -11.52
C GLY A 171 -11.41 7.27 -11.40
N TYR A 172 -10.19 7.55 -10.90
CA TYR A 172 -9.29 6.48 -10.48
C TYR A 172 -9.83 5.86 -9.19
N SER A 173 -10.55 4.75 -9.31
CA SER A 173 -11.33 4.14 -8.22
C SER A 173 -10.49 3.67 -7.03
N ASP A 174 -9.20 3.39 -7.26
CA ASP A 174 -8.28 2.94 -6.21
C ASP A 174 -7.57 4.09 -5.49
N GLY A 175 -7.89 5.34 -5.84
CA GLY A 175 -7.22 6.51 -5.33
C GLY A 175 -5.75 6.55 -5.75
N MET A 176 -4.83 6.90 -4.85
CA MET A 176 -3.40 6.66 -5.06
C MET A 176 -3.07 5.21 -4.69
N ARG A 177 -2.32 4.53 -5.55
CA ARG A 177 -2.03 3.10 -5.41
C ARG A 177 -0.55 2.80 -5.54
N LEU A 178 -0.05 1.85 -4.74
CA LEU A 178 1.30 1.31 -4.87
C LEU A 178 1.36 0.31 -6.02
N VAL A 179 2.23 0.57 -7.01
CA VAL A 179 2.42 -0.28 -8.21
C VAL A 179 3.91 -0.48 -8.45
N TRP A 180 4.31 -1.68 -8.87
CA TRP A 180 5.66 -1.97 -9.38
C TRP A 180 5.67 -1.77 -10.89
N MET A 181 6.66 -1.02 -11.39
CA MET A 181 6.87 -0.85 -12.84
C MET A 181 7.89 -1.87 -13.33
N ALA A 182 7.53 -3.15 -13.22
CA ALA A 182 8.35 -4.28 -13.65
C ALA A 182 8.65 -4.23 -15.16
N ASP A 183 9.75 -4.86 -15.57
CA ASP A 183 10.05 -5.04 -17.00
C ASP A 183 9.18 -6.16 -17.63
N ASP A 184 9.29 -6.31 -18.95
CA ASP A 184 8.58 -7.32 -19.75
C ASP A 184 9.51 -8.42 -20.28
N LEU A 185 10.80 -8.41 -19.87
CA LEU A 185 11.87 -9.18 -20.55
C LEU A 185 11.74 -10.69 -20.39
N VAL A 186 11.15 -11.17 -19.30
CA VAL A 186 11.05 -12.59 -19.00
C VAL A 186 9.61 -13.12 -19.04
N ASN A 187 8.64 -12.25 -19.25
CA ASN A 187 7.26 -12.68 -19.45
C ASN A 187 7.05 -13.18 -20.88
N PRO A 188 6.58 -14.43 -21.12
CA PRO A 188 6.44 -15.01 -22.45
C PRO A 188 5.43 -14.27 -23.34
N ASN A 189 4.49 -13.52 -22.76
CA ASN A 189 3.51 -12.72 -23.49
C ASN A 189 3.89 -11.24 -23.61
N GLY A 190 5.06 -10.83 -23.11
CA GLY A 190 5.52 -9.45 -23.16
C GLY A 190 4.74 -8.51 -22.22
N ASN A 191 4.17 -9.04 -21.15
CA ASN A 191 3.47 -8.26 -20.14
C ASN A 191 4.46 -7.76 -19.06
N HIS A 192 4.22 -6.54 -18.56
CA HIS A 192 4.95 -5.97 -17.42
C HIS A 192 4.37 -6.53 -16.11
N VAL A 193 4.82 -7.71 -15.70
CA VAL A 193 4.30 -8.44 -14.53
C VAL A 193 5.30 -8.43 -13.40
N PHE A 194 4.84 -8.01 -12.22
CA PHE A 194 5.55 -8.24 -10.96
C PHE A 194 4.98 -9.49 -10.29
N GLY A 195 5.69 -10.62 -10.46
CA GLY A 195 5.24 -11.94 -10.05
C GLY A 195 5.59 -12.31 -8.61
N ASN A 196 4.97 -13.39 -8.12
CA ASN A 196 5.25 -13.93 -6.79
C ASN A 196 6.71 -14.35 -6.65
N TYR A 197 7.27 -14.95 -7.70
CA TYR A 197 8.67 -15.41 -7.71
C TYR A 197 9.66 -14.23 -7.73
N ASP A 198 9.31 -13.13 -8.37
CA ASP A 198 10.10 -11.90 -8.33
C ASP A 198 10.22 -11.38 -6.90
N TRP A 199 9.10 -11.37 -6.18
CA TRP A 199 9.11 -10.94 -4.78
C TRP A 199 9.85 -11.92 -3.87
N TYR A 200 9.74 -13.22 -4.14
CA TYR A 200 10.52 -14.25 -3.45
C TYR A 200 12.03 -14.00 -3.54
N LEU A 201 12.51 -13.58 -4.70
CA LEU A 201 13.94 -13.29 -4.93
C LEU A 201 14.37 -11.90 -4.43
N ALA A 202 13.49 -10.90 -4.51
CA ALA A 202 13.80 -9.51 -4.22
C ALA A 202 13.66 -9.15 -2.73
N ALA A 203 12.74 -9.80 -2.00
CA ALA A 203 12.42 -9.46 -0.62
C ALA A 203 12.86 -10.55 0.36
N ASP A 204 13.18 -10.12 1.59
CA ASP A 204 13.36 -11.05 2.69
C ASP A 204 12.02 -11.62 3.16
N GLU A 205 12.04 -12.83 3.73
CA GLU A 205 10.84 -13.55 4.19
C GLU A 205 9.92 -12.71 5.09
N ALA A 206 10.48 -11.82 5.88
CA ALA A 206 9.71 -10.92 6.75
C ALA A 206 8.75 -10.00 5.99
N TYR A 207 8.98 -9.76 4.71
CA TYR A 207 8.16 -8.90 3.84
C TYR A 207 7.27 -9.68 2.88
N TRP A 208 7.31 -11.03 2.90
CA TRP A 208 6.44 -11.84 2.07
C TRP A 208 5.00 -11.71 2.50
N TYR A 209 4.11 -11.72 1.54
CA TYR A 209 2.68 -11.62 1.80
C TYR A 209 1.91 -12.81 1.25
N TYR A 210 0.97 -13.27 2.03
CA TYR A 210 0.14 -14.42 1.69
C TYR A 210 -1.34 -14.08 1.74
N TYR A 211 -2.07 -14.51 0.74
CA TYR A 211 -3.51 -14.72 0.87
C TYR A 211 -3.74 -15.99 1.69
N VAL A 212 -4.64 -15.91 2.66
CA VAL A 212 -4.95 -17.05 3.55
C VAL A 212 -6.36 -17.54 3.24
N SER A 213 -6.50 -18.84 2.96
CA SER A 213 -7.78 -19.53 2.78
C SER A 213 -7.81 -20.79 3.62
N GLY A 214 -8.63 -20.81 4.68
CA GLY A 214 -8.62 -21.88 5.67
C GLY A 214 -7.27 -21.98 6.39
N SER A 215 -6.61 -23.14 6.28
CA SER A 215 -5.26 -23.39 6.83
C SER A 215 -4.14 -23.08 5.81
N GLU A 216 -4.49 -22.83 4.56
CA GLU A 216 -3.55 -22.70 3.46
C GLU A 216 -3.10 -21.24 3.26
N LYS A 217 -1.83 -21.10 2.82
CA LYS A 217 -1.20 -19.81 2.52
C LYS A 217 -0.72 -19.77 1.08
N TYR A 218 -1.11 -18.74 0.35
CA TYR A 218 -0.79 -18.56 -1.06
C TYR A 218 -0.05 -17.25 -1.26
N PRO A 219 1.21 -17.26 -1.74
CA PRO A 219 1.94 -16.03 -2.03
C PRO A 219 1.17 -15.16 -3.02
N THR A 220 1.25 -13.83 -2.86
CA THR A 220 0.61 -12.89 -3.78
C THR A 220 1.27 -11.54 -3.76
N THR A 221 1.68 -11.04 -4.93
CA THR A 221 2.17 -9.66 -5.09
C THR A 221 1.03 -8.67 -5.23
N SER A 222 -0.13 -9.10 -5.73
CA SER A 222 -1.30 -8.21 -5.80
C SER A 222 -1.78 -7.75 -4.41
N GLY A 223 -1.58 -8.58 -3.38
CA GLY A 223 -1.91 -8.24 -2.00
C GLY A 223 -0.92 -7.26 -1.33
N LEU A 224 0.22 -6.98 -1.96
CA LEU A 224 1.16 -5.95 -1.53
C LEU A 224 0.80 -4.56 -2.08
N SER A 225 0.00 -4.49 -3.13
CA SER A 225 -0.38 -3.25 -3.82
C SER A 225 -1.45 -2.50 -3.01
N VAL A 226 -0.99 -1.63 -2.11
CA VAL A 226 -1.85 -0.80 -1.25
C VAL A 226 -2.64 0.19 -2.12
N THR A 227 -3.97 0.20 -1.97
CA THR A 227 -4.87 1.20 -2.57
C THR A 227 -5.14 2.33 -1.58
N PHE A 228 -5.63 3.48 -2.06
CA PHE A 228 -5.95 4.64 -1.23
C PHE A 228 -4.80 5.04 -0.29
N VAL A 229 -3.57 5.01 -0.80
CA VAL A 229 -2.38 5.36 -0.01
C VAL A 229 -2.54 6.76 0.55
N SER A 230 -2.44 6.89 1.88
CA SER A 230 -2.55 8.15 2.62
C SER A 230 -1.29 8.49 3.39
N ASP A 231 -0.50 7.49 3.79
CA ASP A 231 0.68 7.70 4.62
C ASP A 231 1.84 6.79 4.22
N ILE A 232 3.04 7.34 4.33
CA ILE A 232 4.32 6.66 4.20
C ILE A 232 5.12 6.97 5.46
N THR A 233 5.52 5.94 6.21
CA THR A 233 6.32 6.11 7.43
C THR A 233 7.65 5.40 7.30
N ILE A 234 8.75 6.14 7.39
CA ILE A 234 10.11 5.62 7.43
C ILE A 234 10.50 5.38 8.89
N TYR A 235 10.85 4.15 9.22
CA TYR A 235 11.43 3.76 10.51
C TYR A 235 12.94 3.78 10.37
N SER A 236 13.55 4.88 10.81
CA SER A 236 14.98 5.08 10.62
C SER A 236 15.81 4.66 11.84
N ASP A 237 17.09 4.43 11.61
CA ASP A 237 18.10 4.21 12.65
C ASP A 237 18.68 5.52 13.20
N ASP A 238 18.24 6.68 12.67
CA ASP A 238 18.69 7.98 13.11
C ASP A 238 18.25 8.24 14.56
N PRO A 239 19.15 8.76 15.43
CA PRO A 239 18.80 9.01 16.82
C PRO A 239 17.75 10.12 16.93
N ALA A 240 16.88 10.00 17.92
CA ALA A 240 16.06 11.14 18.34
C ALA A 240 16.95 12.31 18.72
N PRO A 241 16.58 13.56 18.39
CA PRO A 241 17.33 14.73 18.83
C PRO A 241 17.52 14.69 20.35
N SER A 242 18.79 14.67 20.81
CA SER A 242 19.07 14.78 22.24
C SER A 242 18.65 16.16 22.72
N MET A 243 17.97 16.22 23.84
CA MET A 243 17.73 17.49 24.55
C MET A 243 19.00 18.04 25.23
N ASP A 244 20.18 17.47 24.96
CA ASP A 244 21.47 18.07 25.28
C ASP A 244 21.70 19.28 24.36
N VAL A 245 20.77 20.17 24.42
CA VAL A 245 20.96 21.54 23.95
C VAL A 245 22.09 22.09 24.79
N LEU A 246 23.25 22.18 24.22
CA LEU A 246 24.15 23.28 24.29
C LEU A 246 23.70 24.35 25.28
N PHE A 247 23.83 24.03 26.53
CA PHE A 247 24.06 25.07 27.47
C PHE A 247 25.52 25.46 27.30
N ASP A 248 25.77 26.53 26.62
CA ASP A 248 27.04 27.24 26.65
C ASP A 248 27.29 27.81 28.04
N GLY A 249 26.93 27.07 29.11
CA GLY A 249 27.05 27.47 30.50
C GLY A 249 25.95 28.38 31.03
N THR A 250 24.90 28.67 30.24
CA THR A 250 23.79 29.48 30.74
C THR A 250 22.59 28.54 31.02
N VAL A 251 22.35 28.29 32.29
CA VAL A 251 21.11 27.63 32.76
C VAL A 251 19.98 28.61 32.60
N VAL A 252 18.99 28.28 31.77
CA VAL A 252 17.71 29.00 31.67
C VAL A 252 16.68 28.26 32.52
#